data_8858d046309a1720d086ee140d087c7c
#
_entry.id   8858d046309a1720d086ee140d087c7c
#
_cell.length_a   1.000
_cell.length_b   1.000
_cell.length_c   1.000
_cell.angle_alpha   90.00
_cell.angle_beta   90.00
_cell.angle_gamma   90.00
#
_symmetry.space_group_name_H-M   'P 1'
#
loop_
_entity.id
_entity.type
_entity.pdbx_description
1 polymer ?
#
loop_
_entity_poly.entity_id
_entity_poly.type
_entity_poly.pdbx_seq_one_letter_code
_entity_poly.pdbx_strand_id
1 'polypeptide(L)'
;MAHEGGTAGNGKPARIVHLDKMTMGGFEIPRPDAPHEWVEHDFSEPGEVIERLAGAQVAIINKVKMDAATLDALPDLKLIAVTATGTDVVDSAAASARGIAVRNVVGYAGTSVAEHVIMLVFALNRGLVPFRESVVDGRWAGGKAFCVFAAPVRDIAGQRLGLFGSGAIAQSVANKARALGMDVVFAGRQGQPAGEGKLAFDEVLATSDVISLHCPLTDETRHMLNADTLALMKPGAMILNTARGALIDLDALEAALESGHIGGAGIDVAPVEPPLPGSAILRLADRPNVIVTPHAAWLSKQAVTDLAQRTGDNIANFLAGK
;
A
#
# COMPACT_ATOMS: atom_id res chain seq x y z
N MET A 1 1.71 37.48 23.89
CA MET A 1 2.62 36.56 24.57
C MET A 1 3.26 35.72 23.48
N ALA A 2 4.54 35.92 23.24
CA ALA A 2 5.29 35.24 22.19
C ALA A 2 5.54 33.79 22.60
N HIS A 3 5.19 32.85 21.74
CA HIS A 3 5.65 31.46 21.88
C HIS A 3 7.15 31.43 21.56
N GLU A 4 7.93 31.19 22.56
CA GLU A 4 9.37 30.91 22.41
C GLU A 4 9.51 29.60 21.61
N GLY A 5 10.09 29.73 20.43
CA GLY A 5 10.51 28.62 19.59
C GLY A 5 11.60 27.82 20.31
N GLY A 6 11.33 26.52 20.55
CA GLY A 6 12.27 25.62 21.18
C GLY A 6 13.51 25.41 20.31
N THR A 7 14.60 26.08 20.63
CA THR A 7 15.93 25.75 20.12
C THR A 7 16.35 24.37 20.63
N ALA A 8 16.89 23.55 19.71
CA ALA A 8 17.54 22.29 20.07
C ALA A 8 18.57 22.53 21.18
N GLY A 9 18.43 21.82 22.32
CA GLY A 9 19.24 22.02 23.49
C GLY A 9 20.70 21.70 23.22
N ASN A 10 21.59 22.51 23.81
CA ASN A 10 23.00 22.25 24.08
C ASN A 10 23.96 22.02 22.92
N GLY A 11 23.99 22.82 21.87
CA GLY A 11 25.19 22.94 21.01
C GLY A 11 25.77 21.65 20.37
N LYS A 12 25.17 20.49 20.61
CA LYS A 12 25.57 19.22 20.00
C LYS A 12 24.81 19.01 18.68
N PRO A 13 25.48 18.46 17.65
CA PRO A 13 24.82 18.06 16.42
C PRO A 13 23.65 17.10 16.70
N ALA A 14 22.52 17.28 15.98
CA ALA A 14 21.39 16.37 16.11
C ALA A 14 21.77 14.98 15.58
N ARG A 15 21.50 13.93 16.37
CA ARG A 15 21.67 12.55 15.93
C ARG A 15 20.42 12.08 15.20
N ILE A 16 20.58 11.71 13.91
CA ILE A 16 19.55 11.22 13.00
C ILE A 16 19.87 9.78 12.66
N VAL A 17 18.93 8.87 12.88
CA VAL A 17 19.13 7.44 12.63
C VAL A 17 18.08 6.89 11.68
N HIS A 18 18.51 6.31 10.58
CA HIS A 18 17.66 5.60 9.62
C HIS A 18 17.72 4.08 9.90
N LEU A 19 16.60 3.49 10.32
CA LEU A 19 16.55 2.12 10.82
C LEU A 19 16.35 1.02 9.76
N ASP A 20 15.83 1.37 8.59
CA ASP A 20 15.45 0.42 7.54
C ASP A 20 15.70 0.98 6.13
N LYS A 21 16.92 1.49 5.91
CA LYS A 21 17.36 2.14 4.66
C LYS A 21 17.10 1.30 3.40
N MET A 22 17.22 -0.02 3.49
CA MET A 22 16.98 -0.93 2.38
C MET A 22 15.58 -0.76 1.76
N THR A 23 14.60 -0.28 2.54
CA THR A 23 13.24 -0.02 2.08
C THR A 23 13.12 1.16 1.10
N MET A 24 14.18 1.96 0.98
CA MET A 24 14.28 3.06 0.00
C MET A 24 14.78 2.60 -1.38
N GLY A 25 15.14 1.31 -1.55
CA GLY A 25 15.54 0.77 -2.85
C GLY A 25 16.76 1.43 -3.49
N GLY A 26 17.69 1.92 -2.67
CA GLY A 26 18.91 2.61 -3.11
C GLY A 26 18.76 4.12 -3.36
N PHE A 27 17.58 4.69 -3.11
CA PHE A 27 17.39 6.14 -3.14
C PHE A 27 17.85 6.76 -1.83
N GLU A 28 18.61 7.85 -1.93
CA GLU A 28 19.14 8.57 -0.78
C GLU A 28 18.17 9.68 -0.33
N ILE A 29 17.98 9.81 0.97
CA ILE A 29 17.24 10.91 1.56
C ILE A 29 18.20 12.12 1.66
N PRO A 30 17.83 13.31 1.13
CA PRO A 30 18.65 14.50 1.26
C PRO A 30 18.90 14.85 2.73
N ARG A 31 20.18 15.09 3.04
CA ARG A 31 20.60 15.44 4.40
C ARG A 31 20.36 16.91 4.69
N PRO A 32 19.97 17.29 5.92
CA PRO A 32 19.79 18.69 6.29
C PRO A 32 21.11 19.45 6.33
N ASP A 33 21.11 20.75 6.04
CA ASP A 33 22.29 21.61 6.14
C ASP A 33 22.73 21.86 7.59
N ALA A 34 21.80 21.72 8.55
CA ALA A 34 22.10 21.88 9.97
C ALA A 34 23.12 20.84 10.44
N PRO A 35 24.03 21.18 11.40
CA PRO A 35 24.98 20.22 11.93
C PRO A 35 24.30 18.98 12.52
N HIS A 36 24.65 17.79 12.04
CA HIS A 36 24.05 16.54 12.46
C HIS A 36 25.05 15.37 12.39
N GLU A 37 24.76 14.32 13.16
CA GLU A 37 25.30 12.98 13.01
C GLU A 37 24.26 12.15 12.25
N TRP A 38 24.65 11.51 11.15
CA TRP A 38 23.75 10.68 10.34
C TRP A 38 24.18 9.22 10.38
N VAL A 39 23.34 8.35 10.93
CA VAL A 39 23.58 6.91 11.07
C VAL A 39 22.54 6.15 10.26
N GLU A 40 22.97 5.14 9.52
CA GLU A 40 22.09 4.33 8.67
C GLU A 40 22.27 2.85 8.99
N HIS A 41 21.14 2.15 9.05
CA HIS A 41 21.06 0.71 9.14
C HIS A 41 20.19 0.23 7.98
N ASP A 42 20.67 -0.75 7.22
CA ASP A 42 19.89 -1.32 6.11
C ASP A 42 18.61 -1.98 6.61
N PHE A 43 18.70 -2.67 7.74
CA PHE A 43 17.58 -3.33 8.41
C PHE A 43 17.78 -3.28 9.92
N SER A 44 16.71 -3.26 10.71
CA SER A 44 16.75 -3.32 12.17
C SER A 44 15.78 -4.36 12.72
N GLU A 45 16.30 -5.32 13.46
CA GLU A 45 15.45 -6.26 14.20
C GLU A 45 14.74 -5.54 15.36
N PRO A 46 13.56 -6.00 15.80
CA PRO A 46 12.83 -5.35 16.89
C PRO A 46 13.67 -5.16 18.18
N GLY A 47 14.55 -6.10 18.49
CA GLY A 47 15.43 -6.05 19.68
C GLY A 47 16.57 -5.03 19.59
N GLU A 48 16.89 -4.52 18.40
CA GLU A 48 17.99 -3.58 18.16
C GLU A 48 17.53 -2.11 18.15
N VAL A 49 16.22 -1.85 18.05
CA VAL A 49 15.65 -0.52 17.80
C VAL A 49 16.04 0.47 18.90
N ILE A 50 15.89 0.09 20.17
CA ILE A 50 16.19 0.95 21.32
C ILE A 50 17.68 1.29 21.38
N GLU A 51 18.55 0.30 21.19
CA GLU A 51 20.01 0.50 21.21
C GLU A 51 20.45 1.43 20.07
N ARG A 52 19.97 1.21 18.86
CA ARG A 52 20.30 2.01 17.67
C ARG A 52 19.83 3.45 17.76
N LEU A 53 18.68 3.67 18.40
CA LEU A 53 18.11 5.01 18.62
C LEU A 53 18.60 5.69 19.91
N ALA A 54 19.48 5.08 20.70
CA ALA A 54 19.97 5.70 21.93
C ALA A 54 20.62 7.06 21.62
N GLY A 55 20.11 8.14 22.27
CA GLY A 55 20.55 9.52 22.05
C GLY A 55 20.11 10.16 20.72
N ALA A 56 19.30 9.49 19.91
CA ALA A 56 18.79 10.04 18.66
C ALA A 56 17.65 11.04 18.92
N GLN A 57 17.70 12.18 18.23
CA GLN A 57 16.61 13.15 18.19
C GLN A 57 15.63 12.86 17.04
N VAL A 58 16.10 12.22 15.96
CA VAL A 58 15.30 11.90 14.79
C VAL A 58 15.46 10.42 14.43
N ALA A 59 14.34 9.72 14.33
CA ALA A 59 14.27 8.39 13.76
C ALA A 59 13.65 8.47 12.35
N ILE A 60 14.29 7.85 11.37
CA ILE A 60 13.73 7.63 10.02
C ILE A 60 13.35 6.16 9.93
N ILE A 61 12.09 5.89 9.60
CA ILE A 61 11.54 4.52 9.54
C ILE A 61 10.56 4.37 8.37
N ASN A 62 10.40 3.15 7.90
CA ASN A 62 9.30 2.75 7.02
C ASN A 62 8.42 1.68 7.67
N LYS A 63 9.03 0.56 8.08
CA LYS A 63 8.32 -0.62 8.61
C LYS A 63 8.69 -1.00 10.05
N VAL A 64 9.66 -0.32 10.63
CA VAL A 64 10.05 -0.53 12.03
C VAL A 64 8.93 -0.08 12.96
N LYS A 65 8.50 -0.96 13.87
CA LYS A 65 7.46 -0.65 14.86
C LYS A 65 7.99 0.26 15.96
N MET A 66 7.22 1.30 16.26
CA MET A 66 7.48 2.26 17.34
C MET A 66 6.27 2.24 18.29
N ASP A 67 6.19 1.21 19.12
CA ASP A 67 5.14 1.07 20.13
C ASP A 67 5.43 1.92 21.40
N ALA A 68 4.47 1.97 22.33
CA ALA A 68 4.59 2.76 23.55
C ALA A 68 5.83 2.40 24.36
N ALA A 69 6.18 1.10 24.47
CA ALA A 69 7.33 0.65 25.25
C ALA A 69 8.65 1.09 24.62
N THR A 70 8.75 1.01 23.28
CA THR A 70 9.91 1.52 22.53
C THR A 70 10.06 3.02 22.73
N LEU A 71 8.96 3.79 22.63
CA LEU A 71 8.99 5.24 22.80
C LEU A 71 9.32 5.68 24.22
N ASP A 72 8.94 4.91 25.25
CA ASP A 72 9.31 5.15 26.66
C ASP A 72 10.80 5.05 26.91
N ALA A 73 11.48 4.17 26.18
CA ALA A 73 12.91 3.95 26.32
C ALA A 73 13.78 5.01 25.59
N LEU A 74 13.17 5.95 24.84
CA LEU A 74 13.85 6.90 23.97
C LEU A 74 13.58 8.37 24.38
N PRO A 75 14.11 8.84 25.52
CA PRO A 75 13.78 10.18 26.06
C PRO A 75 14.28 11.34 25.19
N ASP A 76 15.30 11.12 24.37
CA ASP A 76 15.87 12.14 23.48
C ASP A 76 15.14 12.26 22.16
N LEU A 77 14.28 11.29 21.79
CA LEU A 77 13.58 11.27 20.52
C LEU A 77 12.55 12.40 20.43
N LYS A 78 12.57 13.15 19.33
CA LYS A 78 11.69 14.32 19.11
C LYS A 78 10.92 14.23 17.80
N LEU A 79 11.46 13.52 16.80
CA LEU A 79 10.83 13.33 15.50
C LEU A 79 10.92 11.88 15.06
N ILE A 80 9.80 11.35 14.57
CA ILE A 80 9.74 10.14 13.76
C ILE A 80 9.36 10.57 12.34
N ALA A 81 10.30 10.43 11.39
CA ALA A 81 10.08 10.68 9.98
C ALA A 81 9.74 9.34 9.29
N VAL A 82 8.49 9.17 8.89
CA VAL A 82 8.00 7.93 8.27
C VAL A 82 8.12 8.05 6.75
N THR A 83 8.93 7.19 6.14
CA THR A 83 9.11 7.11 4.68
C THR A 83 7.96 6.36 4.00
N ALA A 84 6.73 6.74 4.31
CA ALA A 84 5.50 6.18 3.77
C ALA A 84 4.33 7.15 3.97
N THR A 85 3.18 6.85 3.35
CA THR A 85 1.91 7.53 3.65
C THR A 85 1.27 6.99 4.94
N GLY A 86 1.29 5.66 5.15
CA GLY A 86 0.74 5.03 6.35
C GLY A 86 1.68 5.19 7.55
N THR A 87 1.10 5.44 8.73
CA THR A 87 1.82 5.54 10.01
C THR A 87 1.43 4.43 10.98
N ASP A 88 0.87 3.35 10.48
CA ASP A 88 0.34 2.23 11.29
C ASP A 88 1.42 1.55 12.16
N VAL A 89 2.70 1.76 11.83
CA VAL A 89 3.85 1.25 12.59
C VAL A 89 4.19 2.08 13.83
N VAL A 90 3.59 3.27 13.98
CA VAL A 90 3.84 4.18 15.11
C VAL A 90 2.61 4.25 15.99
N ASP A 91 2.77 4.04 17.30
CA ASP A 91 1.76 4.41 18.29
C ASP A 91 1.68 5.93 18.39
N SER A 92 0.80 6.52 17.58
CA SER A 92 0.65 7.97 17.47
C SER A 92 0.15 8.61 18.78
N ALA A 93 -0.65 7.90 19.57
CA ALA A 93 -1.12 8.39 20.86
C ALA A 93 0.04 8.45 21.87
N ALA A 94 0.84 7.39 21.94
CA ALA A 94 2.03 7.33 22.77
C ALA A 94 3.09 8.38 22.37
N ALA A 95 3.31 8.57 21.06
CA ALA A 95 4.23 9.60 20.54
C ALA A 95 3.78 11.00 20.94
N SER A 96 2.49 11.31 20.72
CA SER A 96 1.90 12.61 21.08
C SER A 96 2.00 12.91 22.58
N ALA A 97 1.72 11.93 23.45
CA ALA A 97 1.83 12.07 24.90
C ALA A 97 3.26 12.40 25.36
N ARG A 98 4.28 12.07 24.56
CA ARG A 98 5.71 12.33 24.84
C ARG A 98 6.25 13.56 24.10
N GLY A 99 5.40 14.27 23.36
CA GLY A 99 5.81 15.41 22.54
C GLY A 99 6.71 15.02 21.36
N ILE A 100 6.63 13.77 20.90
CA ILE A 100 7.36 13.30 19.72
C ILE A 100 6.50 13.60 18.49
N ALA A 101 7.04 14.40 17.56
CA ALA A 101 6.38 14.67 16.29
C ALA A 101 6.45 13.44 15.38
N VAL A 102 5.35 13.12 14.71
CA VAL A 102 5.31 12.09 13.66
C VAL A 102 5.03 12.78 12.33
N ARG A 103 5.97 12.69 11.39
CA ARG A 103 5.82 13.28 10.04
C ARG A 103 5.94 12.18 8.99
N ASN A 104 4.95 12.09 8.15
CA ASN A 104 4.90 11.16 7.02
C ASN A 104 4.90 11.92 5.69
N VAL A 105 4.85 11.18 4.56
CA VAL A 105 4.77 11.76 3.22
C VAL A 105 3.48 11.30 2.55
N VAL A 106 2.52 12.21 2.40
CA VAL A 106 1.21 11.92 1.81
C VAL A 106 1.19 12.27 0.32
N GLY A 107 0.61 11.42 -0.52
CA GLY A 107 0.31 11.73 -1.93
C GLY A 107 1.46 11.50 -2.93
N TYR A 108 2.65 11.11 -2.50
CA TYR A 108 3.81 10.86 -3.37
C TYR A 108 3.60 9.74 -4.38
N ALA A 109 2.86 8.69 -4.01
CA ALA A 109 2.68 7.49 -4.81
C ALA A 109 1.35 7.44 -5.58
N GLY A 110 0.56 8.51 -5.59
CA GLY A 110 -0.80 8.48 -6.16
C GLY A 110 -0.85 8.03 -7.62
N THR A 111 0.07 8.52 -8.45
CA THR A 111 0.18 8.13 -9.86
C THR A 111 0.68 6.69 -9.99
N SER A 112 1.75 6.34 -9.26
CA SER A 112 2.35 5.00 -9.31
C SER A 112 1.34 3.91 -8.95
N VAL A 113 0.65 4.07 -7.81
CA VAL A 113 -0.37 3.09 -7.37
C VAL A 113 -1.52 3.01 -8.37
N ALA A 114 -1.99 4.15 -8.91
CA ALA A 114 -3.06 4.14 -9.91
C ALA A 114 -2.65 3.41 -11.19
N GLU A 115 -1.42 3.59 -11.66
CA GLU A 115 -0.90 2.87 -12.83
C GLU A 115 -0.73 1.38 -12.57
N HIS A 116 -0.30 1.01 -11.37
CA HIS A 116 -0.24 -0.39 -10.96
C HIS A 116 -1.63 -1.06 -10.94
N VAL A 117 -2.67 -0.37 -10.45
CA VAL A 117 -4.05 -0.85 -10.50
C VAL A 117 -4.50 -1.05 -11.96
N ILE A 118 -4.25 -0.09 -12.84
CA ILE A 118 -4.62 -0.21 -14.27
C ILE A 118 -3.85 -1.35 -14.94
N MET A 119 -2.56 -1.53 -14.62
CA MET A 119 -1.78 -2.69 -15.08
C MET A 119 -2.43 -4.00 -14.66
N LEU A 120 -2.85 -4.14 -13.39
CA LEU A 120 -3.54 -5.34 -12.89
C LEU A 120 -4.88 -5.56 -13.60
N VAL A 121 -5.67 -4.49 -13.87
CA VAL A 121 -6.89 -4.58 -14.67
C VAL A 121 -6.61 -5.20 -16.04
N PHE A 122 -5.60 -4.69 -16.75
CA PHE A 122 -5.23 -5.26 -18.06
C PHE A 122 -4.66 -6.67 -17.94
N ALA A 123 -3.74 -6.91 -17.02
CA ALA A 123 -3.07 -8.20 -16.89
C ALA A 123 -4.06 -9.35 -16.62
N LEU A 124 -5.06 -9.11 -15.76
CA LEU A 124 -6.10 -10.09 -15.45
C LEU A 124 -7.07 -10.26 -16.63
N ASN A 125 -7.60 -9.16 -17.19
CA ASN A 125 -8.58 -9.23 -18.30
C ASN A 125 -7.97 -9.80 -19.59
N ARG A 126 -6.67 -9.61 -19.82
CA ARG A 126 -5.97 -10.08 -21.02
C ARG A 126 -5.26 -11.43 -20.81
N GLY A 127 -5.34 -12.02 -19.60
CA GLY A 127 -4.71 -13.30 -19.29
C GLY A 127 -3.18 -13.26 -19.46
N LEU A 128 -2.52 -12.16 -19.07
CA LEU A 128 -1.10 -11.94 -19.34
C LEU A 128 -0.21 -13.09 -18.81
N VAL A 129 -0.45 -13.54 -17.58
CA VAL A 129 0.34 -14.60 -16.94
C VAL A 129 0.19 -15.93 -17.68
N PRO A 130 -1.02 -16.52 -17.84
CA PRO A 130 -1.17 -17.81 -18.53
C PRO A 130 -0.75 -17.76 -20.01
N PHE A 131 -0.88 -16.63 -20.72
CA PHE A 131 -0.34 -16.52 -22.07
C PHE A 131 1.18 -16.50 -22.10
N ARG A 132 1.84 -15.76 -21.18
CA ARG A 132 3.29 -15.80 -21.04
C ARG A 132 3.78 -17.22 -20.75
N GLU A 133 3.13 -17.89 -19.81
CA GLU A 133 3.46 -19.28 -19.47
C GLU A 133 3.35 -20.22 -20.66
N SER A 134 2.31 -20.08 -21.49
CA SER A 134 2.11 -20.90 -22.67
C SER A 134 3.22 -20.76 -23.72
N VAL A 135 3.95 -19.65 -23.70
CA VAL A 135 5.15 -19.45 -24.53
C VAL A 135 6.38 -20.10 -23.89
N VAL A 136 6.55 -19.88 -22.57
CA VAL A 136 7.73 -20.35 -21.83
C VAL A 136 7.77 -21.87 -21.70
N ASP A 137 6.62 -22.51 -21.45
CA ASP A 137 6.50 -23.97 -21.33
C ASP A 137 6.44 -24.72 -22.67
N GLY A 138 6.48 -23.98 -23.80
CA GLY A 138 6.49 -24.55 -25.13
C GLY A 138 5.14 -24.98 -25.69
N ARG A 139 4.04 -24.77 -24.98
CA ARG A 139 2.66 -25.12 -25.48
C ARG A 139 2.37 -24.42 -26.79
N TRP A 140 2.83 -23.18 -26.98
CA TRP A 140 2.65 -22.47 -28.24
C TRP A 140 3.55 -23.04 -29.35
N ALA A 141 4.82 -23.25 -29.09
CA ALA A 141 5.76 -23.76 -30.08
C ALA A 141 5.46 -25.20 -30.51
N GLY A 142 4.93 -26.03 -29.60
CA GLY A 142 4.52 -27.42 -29.87
C GLY A 142 3.12 -27.56 -30.45
N GLY A 143 2.37 -26.45 -30.54
CA GLY A 143 0.99 -26.44 -31.04
C GLY A 143 0.90 -26.52 -32.56
N LYS A 144 -0.28 -26.89 -33.06
CA LYS A 144 -0.59 -26.92 -34.52
C LYS A 144 -1.26 -25.62 -35.00
N ALA A 145 -1.78 -24.81 -34.09
CA ALA A 145 -2.45 -23.55 -34.40
C ALA A 145 -1.49 -22.35 -34.24
N PHE A 146 -1.78 -21.27 -34.91
CA PHE A 146 -0.99 -20.03 -34.81
C PHE A 146 -1.09 -19.35 -33.44
N CYS A 147 -2.09 -19.71 -32.65
CA CYS A 147 -2.36 -19.14 -31.33
C CYS A 147 -2.69 -20.24 -30.31
N VAL A 148 -2.69 -19.85 -29.01
CA VAL A 148 -3.09 -20.69 -27.87
C VAL A 148 -4.21 -19.96 -27.12
N PHE A 149 -5.24 -20.69 -26.70
CA PHE A 149 -6.31 -20.19 -25.84
C PHE A 149 -5.99 -20.52 -24.37
N ALA A 150 -5.02 -19.81 -23.80
CA ALA A 150 -4.49 -20.10 -22.46
C ALA A 150 -5.40 -19.59 -21.33
N ALA A 151 -6.22 -18.56 -21.62
CA ALA A 151 -7.14 -17.96 -20.66
C ALA A 151 -8.32 -17.29 -21.39
N PRO A 152 -9.45 -17.06 -20.70
CA PRO A 152 -10.47 -16.13 -21.19
C PRO A 152 -9.90 -14.73 -21.34
N VAL A 153 -10.19 -14.07 -22.46
CA VAL A 153 -9.78 -12.68 -22.73
C VAL A 153 -11.02 -11.80 -22.79
N ARG A 154 -10.97 -10.68 -22.07
CA ARG A 154 -12.06 -9.71 -22.02
C ARG A 154 -11.53 -8.32 -22.37
N ASP A 155 -12.34 -7.52 -23.08
CA ASP A 155 -12.07 -6.11 -23.26
C ASP A 155 -12.50 -5.34 -22.02
N ILE A 156 -11.73 -4.35 -21.60
CA ILE A 156 -12.05 -3.54 -20.41
C ILE A 156 -13.02 -2.41 -20.70
N ALA A 157 -13.11 -1.97 -21.96
CA ALA A 157 -14.07 -0.95 -22.38
C ALA A 157 -15.51 -1.43 -22.13
N GLY A 158 -16.31 -0.59 -21.47
CA GLY A 158 -17.66 -0.90 -21.05
C GLY A 158 -17.79 -1.72 -19.76
N GLN A 159 -16.69 -2.28 -19.22
CA GLN A 159 -16.73 -2.90 -17.89
C GLN A 159 -16.91 -1.85 -16.80
N ARG A 160 -17.63 -2.23 -15.73
CA ARG A 160 -17.79 -1.40 -14.54
C ARG A 160 -16.65 -1.65 -13.54
N LEU A 161 -15.97 -0.57 -13.16
CA LEU A 161 -14.99 -0.54 -12.07
C LEU A 161 -15.62 0.09 -10.82
N GLY A 162 -15.80 -0.70 -9.78
CA GLY A 162 -16.24 -0.27 -8.45
C GLY A 162 -15.06 0.10 -7.56
N LEU A 163 -15.02 1.34 -7.05
CA LEU A 163 -13.96 1.85 -6.20
C LEU A 163 -14.43 1.96 -4.75
N PHE A 164 -13.78 1.25 -3.84
CA PHE A 164 -14.03 1.29 -2.40
C PHE A 164 -13.04 2.24 -1.73
N GLY A 165 -13.47 3.46 -1.47
CA GLY A 165 -12.70 4.63 -1.10
C GLY A 165 -12.77 5.70 -2.18
N SER A 166 -12.64 6.97 -1.80
CA SER A 166 -12.78 8.14 -2.70
C SER A 166 -11.65 9.16 -2.56
N GLY A 167 -10.52 8.74 -1.94
CA GLY A 167 -9.32 9.56 -1.77
C GLY A 167 -8.55 9.79 -3.08
N ALA A 168 -7.42 10.49 -3.01
CA ALA A 168 -6.62 10.91 -4.16
C ALA A 168 -6.19 9.75 -5.08
N ILE A 169 -5.82 8.59 -4.51
CA ILE A 169 -5.46 7.39 -5.28
C ILE A 169 -6.66 6.88 -6.06
N ALA A 170 -7.82 6.73 -5.41
CA ALA A 170 -9.04 6.27 -6.06
C ALA A 170 -9.48 7.22 -7.18
N GLN A 171 -9.36 8.54 -7.01
CA GLN A 171 -9.63 9.52 -8.05
C GLN A 171 -8.65 9.39 -9.23
N SER A 172 -7.37 9.17 -8.96
CA SER A 172 -6.36 8.94 -10.01
C SER A 172 -6.67 7.67 -10.82
N VAL A 173 -7.07 6.58 -10.15
CA VAL A 173 -7.53 5.34 -10.80
C VAL A 173 -8.78 5.62 -11.63
N ALA A 174 -9.79 6.30 -11.07
CA ALA A 174 -11.03 6.63 -11.76
C ALA A 174 -10.79 7.41 -13.07
N ASN A 175 -9.91 8.42 -13.03
CA ASN A 175 -9.60 9.21 -14.21
C ASN A 175 -8.94 8.38 -15.32
N LYS A 176 -7.99 7.52 -14.94
CA LYS A 176 -7.30 6.62 -15.90
C LYS A 176 -8.28 5.58 -16.46
N ALA A 177 -9.10 4.95 -15.62
CA ALA A 177 -10.06 3.94 -16.03
C ALA A 177 -11.14 4.50 -16.97
N ARG A 178 -11.68 5.71 -16.69
CA ARG A 178 -12.63 6.39 -17.58
C ARG A 178 -12.02 6.72 -18.94
N ALA A 179 -10.75 7.15 -18.99
CA ALA A 179 -10.04 7.41 -20.24
C ALA A 179 -9.87 6.13 -21.09
N LEU A 180 -9.91 4.96 -20.46
CA LEU A 180 -9.85 3.64 -21.11
C LEU A 180 -11.24 3.07 -21.42
N GLY A 181 -12.31 3.85 -21.23
CA GLY A 181 -13.69 3.46 -21.58
C GLY A 181 -14.42 2.62 -20.53
N MET A 182 -13.91 2.56 -19.29
CA MET A 182 -14.62 1.88 -18.19
C MET A 182 -15.72 2.77 -17.59
N ASP A 183 -16.82 2.14 -17.14
CA ASP A 183 -17.84 2.77 -16.28
C ASP A 183 -17.33 2.76 -14.82
N VAL A 184 -17.10 3.92 -14.21
CA VAL A 184 -16.48 4.01 -12.88
C VAL A 184 -17.47 4.55 -11.86
N VAL A 185 -17.71 3.75 -10.83
CA VAL A 185 -18.58 4.06 -9.69
C VAL A 185 -17.81 4.02 -8.36
N PHE A 186 -18.25 4.82 -7.39
CA PHE A 186 -17.71 4.82 -6.05
C PHE A 186 -18.69 4.19 -5.06
N ALA A 187 -18.20 3.35 -4.16
CA ALA A 187 -18.99 2.74 -3.11
C ALA A 187 -19.15 3.67 -1.91
N GLY A 188 -20.36 3.69 -1.33
CA GLY A 188 -20.60 4.17 0.01
C GLY A 188 -19.98 3.23 1.06
N ARG A 189 -20.12 3.58 2.34
CA ARG A 189 -19.69 2.71 3.45
C ARG A 189 -20.69 1.58 3.65
N GLN A 190 -20.19 0.41 4.02
CA GLN A 190 -21.04 -0.73 4.35
C GLN A 190 -22.02 -0.39 5.48
N GLY A 191 -23.28 -0.79 5.33
CA GLY A 191 -24.32 -0.55 6.32
C GLY A 191 -24.75 0.91 6.51
N GLN A 192 -24.31 1.83 5.64
CA GLN A 192 -24.65 3.25 5.69
C GLN A 192 -25.28 3.72 4.37
N PRO A 193 -26.07 4.82 4.37
CA PRO A 193 -26.50 5.45 3.13
C PRO A 193 -25.32 5.81 2.24
N ALA A 194 -25.49 5.67 0.93
CA ALA A 194 -24.39 5.76 -0.05
C ALA A 194 -23.65 7.12 -0.02
N GLY A 195 -24.32 8.20 0.31
CA GLY A 195 -23.79 9.56 0.21
C GLY A 195 -23.81 10.09 -1.23
N GLU A 196 -23.55 11.38 -1.39
CA GLU A 196 -23.60 12.06 -2.68
C GLU A 196 -22.55 11.50 -3.66
N GLY A 197 -22.97 11.23 -4.88
CA GLY A 197 -22.11 10.74 -5.98
C GLY A 197 -21.59 9.31 -5.78
N LYS A 198 -22.16 8.54 -4.85
CA LYS A 198 -21.80 7.14 -4.60
C LYS A 198 -23.01 6.23 -4.72
N LEU A 199 -22.75 4.96 -5.00
CA LEU A 199 -23.75 3.88 -4.93
C LEU A 199 -23.66 3.16 -3.56
N ALA A 200 -24.72 2.44 -3.22
CA ALA A 200 -24.69 1.60 -2.03
C ALA A 200 -23.55 0.55 -2.10
N PHE A 201 -23.00 0.18 -0.96
CA PHE A 201 -21.89 -0.78 -0.88
C PHE A 201 -22.22 -2.08 -1.63
N ASP A 202 -23.36 -2.69 -1.32
CA ASP A 202 -23.80 -3.96 -1.91
C ASP A 202 -24.14 -3.81 -3.39
N GLU A 203 -24.67 -2.65 -3.81
CA GLU A 203 -24.95 -2.36 -5.22
C GLU A 203 -23.66 -2.32 -6.04
N VAL A 204 -22.58 -1.71 -5.50
CA VAL A 204 -21.29 -1.71 -6.18
C VAL A 204 -20.73 -3.12 -6.31
N LEU A 205 -20.83 -3.95 -5.27
CA LEU A 205 -20.43 -5.37 -5.34
C LEU A 205 -21.21 -6.11 -6.42
N ALA A 206 -22.54 -5.99 -6.41
CA ALA A 206 -23.43 -6.74 -7.31
C ALA A 206 -23.34 -6.32 -8.79
N THR A 207 -22.85 -5.11 -9.08
CA THR A 207 -22.89 -4.58 -10.46
C THR A 207 -21.53 -4.38 -11.09
N SER A 208 -20.43 -4.49 -10.34
CA SER A 208 -19.08 -4.25 -10.87
C SER A 208 -18.46 -5.50 -11.47
N ASP A 209 -17.77 -5.34 -12.59
CA ASP A 209 -16.95 -6.38 -13.23
C ASP A 209 -15.58 -6.48 -12.57
N VAL A 210 -15.08 -5.35 -12.08
CA VAL A 210 -13.84 -5.24 -11.33
C VAL A 210 -14.11 -4.37 -10.11
N ILE A 211 -13.65 -4.76 -8.94
CA ILE A 211 -13.60 -3.90 -7.77
C ILE A 211 -12.15 -3.60 -7.37
N SER A 212 -11.91 -2.39 -6.84
CA SER A 212 -10.59 -1.99 -6.37
C SER A 212 -10.69 -1.27 -5.02
N LEU A 213 -9.85 -1.72 -4.07
CA LEU A 213 -9.86 -1.24 -2.69
C LEU A 213 -8.86 -0.10 -2.51
N HIS A 214 -9.34 1.04 -1.99
CA HIS A 214 -8.58 2.28 -1.74
C HIS A 214 -8.98 2.94 -0.41
N CYS A 215 -9.59 2.18 0.49
CA CYS A 215 -9.95 2.65 1.83
C CYS A 215 -8.87 2.28 2.85
N PRO A 216 -8.79 3.00 3.99
CA PRO A 216 -7.93 2.60 5.10
C PRO A 216 -8.44 1.31 5.76
N LEU A 217 -7.54 0.62 6.45
CA LEU A 217 -7.89 -0.48 7.35
C LEU A 217 -8.32 0.10 8.71
N THR A 218 -9.55 -0.18 9.09
CA THR A 218 -10.14 0.12 10.41
C THR A 218 -10.87 -1.13 10.91
N ASP A 219 -11.41 -1.09 12.10
CA ASP A 219 -12.21 -2.22 12.59
C ASP A 219 -13.44 -2.48 11.71
N GLU A 220 -14.05 -1.42 11.15
CA GLU A 220 -15.21 -1.53 10.25
C GLU A 220 -14.86 -2.05 8.86
N THR A 221 -13.61 -1.84 8.39
CA THR A 221 -13.18 -2.27 7.06
C THR A 221 -12.36 -3.55 7.07
N ARG A 222 -11.98 -4.04 8.24
CA ARG A 222 -11.32 -5.34 8.38
C ARG A 222 -12.21 -6.44 7.83
N HIS A 223 -11.66 -7.22 6.88
CA HIS A 223 -12.39 -8.28 6.18
C HIS A 223 -13.74 -7.79 5.60
N MET A 224 -13.78 -6.54 5.10
CA MET A 224 -14.94 -6.02 4.40
C MET A 224 -15.30 -6.86 3.17
N LEU A 225 -14.31 -7.53 2.57
CA LEU A 225 -14.50 -8.61 1.62
C LEU A 225 -14.29 -9.95 2.34
N ASN A 226 -15.40 -10.58 2.69
CA ASN A 226 -15.51 -11.89 3.33
C ASN A 226 -16.44 -12.80 2.53
N ALA A 227 -16.75 -14.00 3.01
CA ALA A 227 -17.57 -14.96 2.28
C ALA A 227 -18.94 -14.38 1.86
N ASP A 228 -19.61 -13.63 2.75
CA ASP A 228 -20.93 -13.07 2.48
C ASP A 228 -20.88 -11.97 1.41
N THR A 229 -19.92 -11.04 1.52
CA THR A 229 -19.77 -9.93 0.58
C THR A 229 -19.21 -10.38 -0.77
N LEU A 230 -18.33 -11.39 -0.79
CA LEU A 230 -17.86 -12.01 -2.02
C LEU A 230 -19.00 -12.71 -2.78
N ALA A 231 -19.96 -13.33 -2.07
CA ALA A 231 -21.13 -13.96 -2.67
C ALA A 231 -22.08 -12.96 -3.35
N LEU A 232 -22.06 -11.68 -2.97
CA LEU A 232 -22.84 -10.62 -3.60
C LEU A 232 -22.25 -10.17 -4.95
N MET A 233 -20.98 -10.47 -5.23
CA MET A 233 -20.30 -10.00 -6.44
C MET A 233 -20.83 -10.72 -7.68
N LYS A 234 -20.67 -10.07 -8.84
CA LYS A 234 -20.99 -10.70 -10.14
C LYS A 234 -20.15 -11.99 -10.32
N PRO A 235 -20.74 -13.08 -10.79
CA PRO A 235 -19.97 -14.25 -11.21
C PRO A 235 -18.88 -13.88 -12.23
N GLY A 236 -17.64 -14.27 -11.95
CA GLY A 236 -16.47 -13.94 -12.75
C GLY A 236 -15.92 -12.54 -12.57
N ALA A 237 -16.39 -11.77 -11.59
CA ALA A 237 -15.81 -10.47 -11.23
C ALA A 237 -14.38 -10.61 -10.71
N MET A 238 -13.60 -9.52 -10.80
CA MET A 238 -12.20 -9.45 -10.37
C MET A 238 -12.02 -8.52 -9.18
N ILE A 239 -11.04 -8.80 -8.33
CA ILE A 239 -10.74 -8.04 -7.12
C ILE A 239 -9.33 -7.49 -7.19
N LEU A 240 -9.15 -6.19 -6.90
CA LEU A 240 -7.84 -5.55 -6.80
C LEU A 240 -7.64 -4.96 -5.41
N ASN A 241 -6.51 -5.27 -4.78
CA ASN A 241 -6.15 -4.71 -3.48
C ASN A 241 -4.70 -4.21 -3.47
N THR A 242 -4.56 -2.89 -3.54
CA THR A 242 -3.29 -2.17 -3.37
C THR A 242 -3.32 -1.28 -2.13
N ALA A 243 -4.25 -1.53 -1.19
CA ALA A 243 -4.44 -0.70 0.01
C ALA A 243 -3.86 -1.37 1.26
N ARG A 244 -4.59 -2.33 1.86
CA ARG A 244 -4.14 -3.09 3.05
C ARG A 244 -4.61 -4.54 2.95
N GLY A 245 -3.74 -5.49 3.27
CA GLY A 245 -4.03 -6.92 3.12
C GLY A 245 -5.26 -7.39 3.88
N ALA A 246 -5.42 -6.94 5.12
CA ALA A 246 -6.53 -7.34 5.99
C ALA A 246 -7.91 -6.75 5.64
N LEU A 247 -8.05 -6.02 4.53
CA LEU A 247 -9.35 -5.64 3.96
C LEU A 247 -10.10 -6.85 3.37
N ILE A 248 -9.34 -7.90 2.99
CA ILE A 248 -9.87 -9.13 2.42
C ILE A 248 -9.62 -10.27 3.39
N ASP A 249 -10.63 -11.09 3.61
CA ASP A 249 -10.47 -12.44 4.15
C ASP A 249 -9.90 -13.33 3.04
N LEU A 250 -8.62 -13.68 3.14
CA LEU A 250 -7.92 -14.41 2.09
C LEU A 250 -8.39 -15.86 1.96
N ASP A 251 -8.84 -16.50 3.04
CA ASP A 251 -9.37 -17.86 2.98
C ASP A 251 -10.74 -17.87 2.28
N ALA A 252 -11.58 -16.87 2.56
CA ALA A 252 -12.84 -16.68 1.83
C ALA A 252 -12.61 -16.38 0.34
N LEU A 253 -11.60 -15.54 0.03
CA LEU A 253 -11.22 -15.27 -1.36
C LEU A 253 -10.71 -16.52 -2.07
N GLU A 254 -9.89 -17.35 -1.40
CA GLU A 254 -9.38 -18.63 -1.96
C GLU A 254 -10.55 -19.53 -2.34
N ALA A 255 -11.53 -19.71 -1.46
CA ALA A 255 -12.73 -20.51 -1.72
C ALA A 255 -13.59 -19.94 -2.88
N ALA A 256 -13.74 -18.62 -2.96
CA ALA A 256 -14.49 -17.98 -4.04
C ALA A 256 -13.80 -18.09 -5.41
N LEU A 257 -12.47 -18.05 -5.45
CA LEU A 257 -11.66 -18.31 -6.65
C LEU A 257 -11.70 -19.78 -7.05
N GLU A 258 -11.69 -20.70 -6.08
CA GLU A 258 -11.75 -22.13 -6.32
C GLU A 258 -13.09 -22.57 -6.92
N SER A 259 -14.19 -22.01 -6.41
CA SER A 259 -15.54 -22.24 -6.97
C SER A 259 -15.75 -21.60 -8.35
N GLY A 260 -14.84 -20.70 -8.79
CA GLY A 260 -14.98 -19.92 -10.02
C GLY A 260 -15.97 -18.75 -9.91
N HIS A 261 -16.53 -18.48 -8.72
CA HIS A 261 -17.42 -17.33 -8.51
C HIS A 261 -16.66 -16.02 -8.71
N ILE A 262 -15.45 -15.90 -8.16
CA ILE A 262 -14.52 -14.80 -8.44
C ILE A 262 -13.60 -15.22 -9.59
N GLY A 263 -13.53 -14.40 -10.65
CA GLY A 263 -12.80 -14.69 -11.86
C GLY A 263 -11.29 -14.48 -11.77
N GLY A 264 -10.82 -13.64 -10.83
CA GLY A 264 -9.40 -13.38 -10.62
C GLY A 264 -9.14 -12.34 -9.55
N ALA A 265 -7.89 -12.23 -9.11
CA ALA A 265 -7.48 -11.25 -8.13
C ALA A 265 -6.09 -10.66 -8.43
N GLY A 266 -5.93 -9.34 -8.18
CA GLY A 266 -4.65 -8.65 -8.19
C GLY A 266 -4.37 -8.07 -6.81
N ILE A 267 -3.33 -8.56 -6.12
CA ILE A 267 -3.08 -8.25 -4.72
C ILE A 267 -1.63 -7.79 -4.55
N ASP A 268 -1.46 -6.57 -4.09
CA ASP A 268 -0.12 -6.00 -3.85
C ASP A 268 0.28 -6.03 -2.37
N VAL A 269 -0.65 -6.35 -1.47
CA VAL A 269 -0.47 -6.23 -0.02
C VAL A 269 -0.92 -7.49 0.71
N ALA A 270 -0.19 -7.89 1.75
CA ALA A 270 -0.54 -9.04 2.58
C ALA A 270 -0.95 -8.62 4.00
N PRO A 271 -1.74 -9.43 4.73
CA PRO A 271 -2.07 -9.15 6.14
C PRO A 271 -0.84 -9.09 7.05
N VAL A 272 0.18 -9.88 6.72
CA VAL A 272 1.51 -9.88 7.36
C VAL A 272 2.56 -9.73 6.26
N GLU A 273 3.46 -8.80 6.40
CA GLU A 273 4.53 -8.50 5.43
C GLU A 273 5.90 -8.46 6.13
N PRO A 274 6.87 -9.28 5.67
CA PRO A 274 6.79 -10.30 4.62
C PRO A 274 5.83 -11.45 4.98
N PRO A 275 5.19 -12.09 3.97
CA PRO A 275 4.26 -13.19 4.22
C PRO A 275 4.99 -14.43 4.75
N LEU A 276 4.36 -15.11 5.71
CA LEU A 276 4.89 -16.35 6.26
C LEU A 276 4.80 -17.49 5.23
N PRO A 277 5.75 -18.44 5.22
CA PRO A 277 5.68 -19.63 4.39
C PRO A 277 4.34 -20.37 4.58
N GLY A 278 3.69 -20.77 3.48
CA GLY A 278 2.41 -21.46 3.50
C GLY A 278 1.18 -20.58 3.80
N SER A 279 1.35 -19.27 3.96
CA SER A 279 0.22 -18.35 4.14
C SER A 279 -0.72 -18.32 2.92
N ALA A 280 -1.98 -17.96 3.14
CA ALA A 280 -3.00 -17.89 2.09
C ALA A 280 -2.57 -17.05 0.88
N ILE A 281 -1.90 -15.92 1.09
CA ILE A 281 -1.43 -15.07 -0.01
C ILE A 281 -0.44 -15.78 -0.94
N LEU A 282 0.43 -16.66 -0.40
CA LEU A 282 1.39 -17.42 -1.20
C LEU A 282 0.69 -18.57 -1.95
N ARG A 283 -0.32 -19.24 -1.34
CA ARG A 283 -1.15 -20.23 -2.05
C ARG A 283 -1.93 -19.59 -3.19
N LEU A 284 -2.45 -18.37 -2.97
CA LEU A 284 -3.15 -17.59 -4.00
C LEU A 284 -2.22 -17.21 -5.16
N ALA A 285 -0.95 -16.91 -4.89
CA ALA A 285 0.03 -16.56 -5.92
C ALA A 285 0.31 -17.66 -6.94
N ASP A 286 0.09 -18.93 -6.58
CA ASP A 286 0.26 -20.09 -7.47
C ASP A 286 -0.89 -20.27 -8.47
N ARG A 287 -1.98 -19.51 -8.33
CA ARG A 287 -3.16 -19.63 -9.20
C ARG A 287 -2.97 -18.82 -10.49
N PRO A 288 -3.33 -19.37 -11.67
CA PRO A 288 -3.11 -18.69 -12.96
C PRO A 288 -3.96 -17.42 -13.16
N ASN A 289 -5.03 -17.26 -12.37
CA ASN A 289 -5.93 -16.10 -12.38
C ASN A 289 -5.70 -15.15 -11.19
N VAL A 290 -4.57 -15.29 -10.50
CA VAL A 290 -4.19 -14.39 -9.41
C VAL A 290 -2.81 -13.79 -9.70
N ILE A 291 -2.67 -12.50 -9.48
CA ILE A 291 -1.40 -11.78 -9.59
C ILE A 291 -1.11 -11.18 -8.22
N VAL A 292 -0.03 -11.65 -7.58
CA VAL A 292 0.49 -11.09 -6.34
C VAL A 292 1.76 -10.31 -6.64
N THR A 293 1.84 -9.07 -6.14
CA THR A 293 3.05 -8.26 -6.20
C THR A 293 3.49 -7.91 -4.76
N PRO A 294 4.81 -7.80 -4.49
CA PRO A 294 5.34 -7.72 -3.13
C PRO A 294 5.33 -6.29 -2.58
N HIS A 295 4.15 -5.69 -2.42
CA HIS A 295 3.93 -4.31 -1.96
C HIS A 295 4.73 -3.30 -2.80
N ALA A 296 4.63 -3.46 -4.12
CA ALA A 296 5.43 -2.74 -5.11
C ALA A 296 4.66 -1.63 -5.86
N ALA A 297 3.37 -1.46 -5.60
CA ALA A 297 2.53 -0.51 -6.34
C ALA A 297 3.02 0.95 -6.25
N TRP A 298 3.75 1.32 -5.22
CA TRP A 298 4.31 2.64 -4.99
C TRP A 298 5.70 2.85 -5.64
N LEU A 299 6.39 1.78 -6.07
CA LEU A 299 7.79 1.75 -6.50
C LEU A 299 8.01 2.31 -7.92
N SER A 300 7.62 3.56 -8.19
CA SER A 300 8.14 4.26 -9.37
C SER A 300 9.34 5.13 -9.01
N LYS A 301 10.27 5.32 -9.94
CA LYS A 301 11.43 6.22 -9.75
C LYS A 301 10.98 7.60 -9.27
N GLN A 302 9.93 8.13 -9.88
CA GLN A 302 9.38 9.44 -9.56
C GLN A 302 8.80 9.48 -8.13
N ALA A 303 8.02 8.46 -7.75
CA ALA A 303 7.41 8.40 -6.43
C ALA A 303 8.48 8.26 -5.33
N VAL A 304 9.49 7.39 -5.52
CA VAL A 304 10.55 7.21 -4.52
C VAL A 304 11.44 8.45 -4.42
N THR A 305 11.71 9.14 -5.54
CA THR A 305 12.45 10.41 -5.53
C THR A 305 11.68 11.49 -4.75
N ASP A 306 10.37 11.64 -4.98
CA ASP A 306 9.52 12.60 -4.23
C ASP A 306 9.44 12.23 -2.74
N LEU A 307 9.30 10.93 -2.44
CA LEU A 307 9.31 10.43 -1.07
C LEU A 307 10.62 10.79 -0.34
N ALA A 308 11.76 10.51 -0.95
CA ALA A 308 13.07 10.80 -0.38
C ALA A 308 13.26 12.30 -0.14
N GLN A 309 12.92 13.15 -1.14
CA GLN A 309 13.04 14.60 -1.03
C GLN A 309 12.18 15.14 0.10
N ARG A 310 10.90 14.78 0.13
CA ARG A 310 9.96 15.29 1.15
C ARG A 310 10.25 14.75 2.54
N THR A 311 10.84 13.56 2.67
CA THR A 311 11.36 13.07 3.95
C THR A 311 12.52 13.94 4.44
N GLY A 312 13.47 14.27 3.56
CA GLY A 312 14.55 15.21 3.86
C GLY A 312 14.04 16.59 4.27
N ASP A 313 13.04 17.11 3.54
CA ASP A 313 12.40 18.39 3.84
C ASP A 313 11.71 18.37 5.23
N ASN A 314 11.02 17.28 5.58
CA ASN A 314 10.40 17.10 6.89
C ASN A 314 11.43 17.17 8.02
N ILE A 315 12.58 16.54 7.83
CA ILE A 315 13.69 16.55 8.81
C ILE A 315 14.30 17.96 8.89
N ALA A 316 14.64 18.57 7.77
CA ALA A 316 15.22 19.91 7.70
C ALA A 316 14.31 20.97 8.34
N ASN A 317 13.01 20.93 8.05
CA ASN A 317 12.02 21.82 8.64
C ASN A 317 11.89 21.61 10.15
N PHE A 318 11.92 20.37 10.62
CA PHE A 318 11.89 20.09 12.06
C PHE A 318 13.11 20.65 12.78
N LEU A 319 14.31 20.45 12.24
CA LEU A 319 15.56 20.99 12.84
C LEU A 319 15.61 22.52 12.80
N ALA A 320 14.93 23.16 11.84
CA ALA A 320 14.78 24.61 11.76
C ALA A 320 13.67 25.19 12.67
N GLY A 321 13.00 24.35 13.48
CA GLY A 321 11.90 24.77 14.37
C GLY A 321 10.58 25.10 13.64
N LYS A 322 10.36 24.53 12.46
CA LYS A 322 9.18 24.76 11.60
C LYS A 322 8.18 23.62 11.64
#